data_6f14ea42737face9d8443daeac299afb
#
_entry.id   6f14ea42737face9d8443daeac299afb
#
_cell.length_a   1.000
_cell.length_b   1.000
_cell.length_c   1.000
_cell.angle_alpha   90.00
_cell.angle_beta   90.00
_cell.angle_gamma   90.00
#
_symmetry.space_group_name_H-M   'P 1'
#
loop_
_entity.id
_entity.type
_entity.pdbx_description
1 polymer ?
#
loop_
_entity_poly.entity_id
_entity_poly.type
_entity_poly.pdbx_seq_one_letter_code
_entity_poly.pdbx_strand_id
1 'polypeptide(L)'
;SQASDAKDASGNSNFYPEVIYRSSKFVYVMDHETTLANAGSAKKGQTFDNTQGDAFVVKTYSLASGTDDYAATNAEIATAYEKFNDTENVDLSLLICGPSQTGADATGDTKATAVMDIATARKDCVAFISPARADVINTSSNGAANAVQQTQNVVSFADGLPSSSYAVIDSGYKYMYDKYADVFRFVPLNGDIAGLCARTDSIADPFFSPAGFNRGQIRGAVKLAFNPNQ
;
A
#
# COMPACT_ATOMS: atom_id res chain seq x y z
N SER A 1 -19.32 -27.76 -4.41
CA SER A 1 -18.38 -28.86 -4.63
C SER A 1 -17.15 -28.73 -3.74
N GLN A 2 -16.52 -29.87 -3.44
CA GLN A 2 -15.24 -29.91 -2.71
C GLN A 2 -14.02 -29.94 -3.66
N ALA A 3 -14.23 -30.22 -4.94
CA ALA A 3 -13.19 -30.23 -5.92
C ALA A 3 -12.86 -28.76 -6.31
N SER A 4 -11.59 -28.41 -6.28
CA SER A 4 -11.13 -27.05 -6.58
C SER A 4 -11.33 -26.63 -8.05
N ASP A 5 -11.43 -27.61 -8.93
CA ASP A 5 -11.66 -27.44 -10.38
C ASP A 5 -13.15 -27.58 -10.78
N ALA A 6 -14.05 -27.80 -9.82
CA ALA A 6 -15.46 -27.96 -10.10
C ALA A 6 -16.08 -26.67 -10.65
N LYS A 7 -16.85 -26.81 -11.72
CA LYS A 7 -17.60 -25.72 -12.36
C LYS A 7 -19.09 -25.99 -12.37
N ASP A 8 -19.89 -24.95 -12.38
CA ASP A 8 -21.33 -25.03 -12.62
C ASP A 8 -21.64 -25.14 -14.13
N ALA A 9 -22.93 -25.24 -14.46
CA ALA A 9 -23.37 -25.35 -15.86
C ALA A 9 -23.05 -24.09 -16.71
N SER A 10 -22.74 -22.97 -16.05
CA SER A 10 -22.38 -21.70 -16.69
C SER A 10 -20.86 -21.49 -16.76
N GLY A 11 -20.07 -22.47 -16.31
CA GLY A 11 -18.61 -22.41 -16.32
C GLY A 11 -17.99 -21.68 -15.12
N ASN A 12 -18.78 -21.17 -14.17
CA ASN A 12 -18.24 -20.54 -12.97
C ASN A 12 -17.74 -21.58 -11.98
N SER A 13 -16.79 -21.19 -11.14
CA SER A 13 -16.32 -22.09 -10.07
C SER A 13 -17.45 -22.47 -9.14
N ASN A 14 -17.61 -23.77 -8.92
CA ASN A 14 -18.53 -24.36 -7.96
C ASN A 14 -17.79 -24.95 -6.75
N PHE A 15 -16.55 -24.53 -6.54
CA PHE A 15 -15.77 -24.86 -5.37
C PHE A 15 -16.33 -24.13 -4.14
N TYR A 16 -16.62 -24.86 -3.06
CA TYR A 16 -17.40 -24.31 -1.94
C TYR A 16 -16.77 -23.07 -1.27
N PRO A 17 -15.44 -22.95 -1.10
CA PRO A 17 -14.85 -21.75 -0.52
C PRO A 17 -15.11 -20.50 -1.37
N GLU A 18 -14.96 -20.63 -2.68
CA GLU A 18 -15.21 -19.52 -3.60
C GLU A 18 -16.68 -19.14 -3.69
N VAL A 19 -17.56 -20.13 -3.66
CA VAL A 19 -19.01 -19.89 -3.63
C VAL A 19 -19.40 -19.15 -2.36
N ILE A 20 -18.91 -19.58 -1.21
CA ILE A 20 -19.18 -18.92 0.07
C ILE A 20 -18.60 -17.50 0.06
N TYR A 21 -17.37 -17.31 -0.42
CA TYR A 21 -16.73 -16.01 -0.51
C TYR A 21 -17.53 -15.02 -1.37
N ARG A 22 -18.07 -15.46 -2.49
CA ARG A 22 -18.90 -14.62 -3.38
C ARG A 22 -20.31 -14.35 -2.86
N SER A 23 -20.90 -15.31 -2.14
CA SER A 23 -22.32 -15.27 -1.77
C SER A 23 -22.58 -14.80 -0.35
N SER A 24 -21.64 -15.01 0.56
CA SER A 24 -21.83 -14.70 1.97
C SER A 24 -21.15 -13.36 2.35
N LYS A 25 -21.89 -12.56 3.12
CA LYS A 25 -21.35 -11.36 3.78
C LYS A 25 -20.92 -11.63 5.23
N PHE A 26 -21.23 -12.79 5.77
CA PHE A 26 -21.10 -13.09 7.20
C PHE A 26 -20.23 -14.31 7.49
N VAL A 27 -19.99 -15.15 6.50
CA VAL A 27 -19.25 -16.40 6.67
C VAL A 27 -18.07 -16.41 5.74
N TYR A 28 -16.90 -16.68 6.29
CA TYR A 28 -15.66 -16.86 5.56
C TYR A 28 -15.18 -18.29 5.76
N VAL A 29 -14.62 -18.89 4.72
CA VAL A 29 -14.03 -20.21 4.81
C VAL A 29 -12.59 -20.06 5.23
N MET A 30 -12.23 -20.73 6.31
CA MET A 30 -10.84 -20.96 6.69
C MET A 30 -10.41 -22.32 6.17
N ASP A 31 -9.12 -22.50 5.97
CA ASP A 31 -8.57 -23.79 5.64
C ASP A 31 -8.86 -24.78 6.78
N HIS A 32 -9.31 -25.97 6.43
CA HIS A 32 -9.62 -26.94 7.45
C HIS A 32 -8.35 -27.67 7.92
N GLU A 33 -8.41 -28.22 9.10
CA GLU A 33 -7.32 -28.95 9.73
C GLU A 33 -6.80 -30.07 8.81
N THR A 34 -5.48 -30.12 8.60
CA THR A 34 -4.83 -31.07 7.68
C THR A 34 -5.03 -32.54 8.07
N THR A 35 -5.27 -32.80 9.35
CA THR A 35 -5.64 -34.12 9.88
C THR A 35 -7.01 -34.57 9.41
N LEU A 36 -7.85 -33.68 8.93
CA LEU A 36 -9.15 -33.96 8.33
C LEU A 36 -9.12 -33.98 6.81
N ALA A 37 -7.96 -34.17 6.20
CA ALA A 37 -7.83 -34.30 4.77
C ALA A 37 -8.86 -35.30 4.22
N ASN A 38 -9.66 -34.89 3.25
CA ASN A 38 -10.78 -35.64 2.69
C ASN A 38 -11.95 -35.90 3.65
N ALA A 39 -12.16 -35.05 4.67
CA ALA A 39 -13.29 -35.18 5.56
C ALA A 39 -14.64 -35.36 4.80
N GLY A 40 -14.78 -34.73 3.63
CA GLY A 40 -15.96 -34.82 2.81
C GLY A 40 -16.10 -36.11 2.00
N SER A 41 -15.04 -36.61 1.38
CA SER A 41 -15.11 -37.80 0.53
C SER A 41 -14.89 -39.13 1.27
N ALA A 42 -13.92 -39.13 2.20
CA ALA A 42 -13.59 -40.34 2.97
C ALA A 42 -14.66 -40.70 4.00
N LYS A 43 -15.54 -39.78 4.33
CA LYS A 43 -16.53 -39.90 5.41
C LYS A 43 -17.98 -39.91 4.91
N LYS A 44 -18.18 -39.97 3.62
CA LYS A 44 -19.51 -40.09 3.03
C LYS A 44 -20.23 -41.35 3.57
N GLY A 45 -21.41 -41.15 4.13
CA GLY A 45 -22.22 -42.23 4.70
C GLY A 45 -21.93 -42.59 6.16
N GLN A 46 -21.02 -41.85 6.83
CA GLN A 46 -20.83 -42.04 8.27
C GLN A 46 -21.75 -41.12 9.07
N THR A 47 -22.14 -41.56 10.25
CA THR A 47 -22.96 -40.78 11.17
C THR A 47 -22.11 -39.75 11.91
N PHE A 48 -22.74 -38.66 12.32
CA PHE A 48 -22.13 -37.62 13.21
C PHE A 48 -22.10 -38.16 14.66
N ASP A 49 -21.24 -39.10 14.90
CA ASP A 49 -21.15 -39.82 16.15
C ASP A 49 -19.73 -39.65 16.74
N ASN A 50 -19.66 -39.46 18.04
CA ASN A 50 -18.43 -39.22 18.79
C ASN A 50 -17.64 -40.49 19.12
N THR A 51 -18.14 -41.68 18.80
CA THR A 51 -17.55 -42.94 19.23
C THR A 51 -16.36 -43.40 18.40
N GLN A 52 -16.12 -42.79 17.27
CA GLN A 52 -15.05 -43.17 16.33
C GLN A 52 -13.95 -42.13 16.20
N GLY A 53 -13.62 -41.44 17.26
CA GLY A 53 -12.50 -40.47 17.29
C GLY A 53 -12.54 -39.40 16.20
N ASP A 54 -12.83 -38.22 16.54
CA ASP A 54 -12.58 -36.97 15.80
C ASP A 54 -13.37 -36.59 14.57
N ALA A 55 -14.13 -37.47 13.94
CA ALA A 55 -14.43 -37.18 12.55
C ALA A 55 -15.64 -36.27 12.31
N PHE A 56 -16.69 -36.33 13.13
CA PHE A 56 -17.98 -35.68 12.83
C PHE A 56 -18.71 -35.09 14.03
N VAL A 57 -18.03 -34.70 15.06
CA VAL A 57 -18.65 -33.97 16.16
C VAL A 57 -18.73 -32.48 15.80
N VAL A 58 -19.78 -31.84 16.31
CA VAL A 58 -19.83 -30.37 16.29
C VAL A 58 -18.61 -29.85 17.06
N LYS A 59 -17.68 -29.24 16.36
CA LYS A 59 -16.50 -28.60 16.97
C LYS A 59 -16.73 -27.10 17.07
N THR A 60 -16.54 -26.58 18.25
CA THR A 60 -16.52 -25.13 18.49
C THR A 60 -15.08 -24.72 18.71
N TYR A 61 -14.58 -23.84 17.85
CA TYR A 61 -13.25 -23.26 17.99
C TYR A 61 -13.39 -21.80 18.40
N SER A 62 -12.66 -21.41 19.43
CA SER A 62 -12.43 -20.01 19.72
C SER A 62 -11.20 -19.55 18.96
N LEU A 63 -11.33 -18.46 18.23
CA LEU A 63 -10.17 -17.80 17.63
C LEU A 63 -9.30 -17.27 18.78
N ALA A 64 -8.07 -17.73 18.85
CA ALA A 64 -7.10 -17.32 19.85
C ALA A 64 -5.76 -16.99 19.19
N SER A 65 -4.94 -16.21 19.88
CA SER A 65 -3.59 -15.88 19.43
C SER A 65 -3.52 -15.11 18.11
N GLY A 66 -4.58 -14.36 17.77
CA GLY A 66 -4.48 -13.36 16.72
C GLY A 66 -3.43 -12.32 17.09
N THR A 67 -2.51 -12.05 16.18
CA THR A 67 -1.53 -10.97 16.29
C THR A 67 -1.79 -9.98 15.17
N ASP A 68 -1.82 -8.71 15.54
CA ASP A 68 -1.85 -7.65 14.55
C ASP A 68 -0.45 -7.45 13.98
N ASP A 69 -0.32 -7.49 12.67
CA ASP A 69 0.89 -7.11 11.97
C ASP A 69 0.69 -5.75 11.29
N TYR A 70 1.14 -4.71 11.98
CA TYR A 70 1.13 -3.33 11.46
C TYR A 70 2.45 -2.94 10.79
N ALA A 71 3.41 -3.86 10.71
CA ALA A 71 4.75 -3.64 10.20
C ALA A 71 4.95 -4.27 8.82
N ALA A 72 4.09 -3.90 7.86
CA ALA A 72 4.26 -4.36 6.48
C ALA A 72 5.68 -4.06 5.97
N THR A 73 6.34 -5.07 5.45
CA THR A 73 7.67 -4.94 4.85
C THR A 73 7.59 -4.22 3.50
N ASN A 74 8.71 -3.66 3.05
CA ASN A 74 8.81 -3.05 1.71
C ASN A 74 8.41 -4.00 0.60
N ALA A 75 8.79 -5.27 0.70
CA ALA A 75 8.47 -6.28 -0.30
C ALA A 75 6.96 -6.57 -0.36
N GLU A 76 6.28 -6.63 0.77
CA GLU A 76 4.82 -6.80 0.82
C GLU A 76 4.10 -5.60 0.25
N ILE A 77 4.57 -4.39 0.57
CA ILE A 77 4.02 -3.15 0.01
C ILE A 77 4.25 -3.11 -1.51
N ALA A 78 5.45 -3.44 -1.99
CA ALA A 78 5.76 -3.52 -3.41
C ALA A 78 4.84 -4.52 -4.13
N THR A 79 4.66 -5.73 -3.56
CA THR A 79 3.73 -6.74 -4.08
C THR A 79 2.28 -6.23 -4.12
N ALA A 80 1.86 -5.42 -3.14
CA ALA A 80 0.54 -4.80 -3.17
C ALA A 80 0.42 -3.77 -4.32
N TYR A 81 1.46 -2.97 -4.54
CA TYR A 81 1.50 -2.03 -5.66
C TYR A 81 1.50 -2.71 -7.03
N GLU A 82 2.05 -3.92 -7.19
CA GLU A 82 2.02 -4.68 -8.44
C GLU A 82 0.59 -4.92 -8.96
N LYS A 83 -0.42 -4.89 -8.09
CA LYS A 83 -1.83 -4.96 -8.51
C LYS A 83 -2.27 -3.80 -9.39
N PHE A 84 -1.56 -2.70 -9.34
CA PHE A 84 -1.80 -1.54 -10.19
C PHE A 84 -1.17 -1.67 -11.60
N ASN A 85 -0.44 -2.73 -11.89
CA ASN A 85 0.08 -3.00 -13.24
C ASN A 85 -1.00 -3.39 -14.25
N ASP A 86 -2.17 -3.80 -13.78
CA ASP A 86 -3.29 -4.17 -14.64
C ASP A 86 -3.93 -2.92 -15.24
N THR A 87 -3.60 -2.65 -16.50
CA THR A 87 -4.12 -1.48 -17.24
C THR A 87 -5.52 -1.69 -17.81
N GLU A 88 -6.00 -2.94 -17.83
CA GLU A 88 -7.32 -3.26 -18.40
C GLU A 88 -8.43 -3.07 -17.37
N ASN A 89 -8.15 -3.41 -16.09
CA ASN A 89 -9.16 -3.39 -15.05
C ASN A 89 -8.98 -2.23 -14.05
N VAL A 90 -7.81 -1.59 -14.03
CA VAL A 90 -7.49 -0.51 -13.09
C VAL A 90 -7.17 0.78 -13.85
N ASP A 91 -8.08 1.73 -13.79
CA ASP A 91 -7.86 3.09 -14.30
C ASP A 91 -7.14 3.92 -13.22
N LEU A 92 -5.98 4.48 -13.57
CA LEU A 92 -5.08 5.13 -12.64
C LEU A 92 -4.37 6.31 -13.32
N SER A 93 -4.48 7.51 -12.74
CA SER A 93 -3.78 8.70 -13.24
C SER A 93 -2.65 9.16 -12.33
N LEU A 94 -2.80 9.00 -11.02
CA LEU A 94 -1.83 9.46 -10.02
C LEU A 94 -1.52 8.32 -9.05
N LEU A 95 -0.25 8.00 -8.88
CA LEU A 95 0.22 6.93 -8.00
C LEU A 95 1.04 7.54 -6.85
N ILE A 96 0.54 7.42 -5.63
CA ILE A 96 1.12 8.05 -4.44
C ILE A 96 1.90 7.01 -3.65
N CYS A 97 3.21 7.19 -3.51
CA CYS A 97 4.08 6.25 -2.80
C CYS A 97 3.93 6.29 -1.27
N GLY A 98 3.48 7.42 -0.71
CA GLY A 98 3.59 7.65 0.73
C GLY A 98 5.05 7.92 1.16
N PRO A 99 5.39 7.78 2.45
CA PRO A 99 6.77 7.98 2.91
C PRO A 99 7.68 6.86 2.39
N SER A 100 8.82 7.22 1.82
CA SER A 100 9.88 6.25 1.53
C SER A 100 10.50 5.72 2.81
N GLN A 101 11.16 4.58 2.76
CA GLN A 101 11.71 3.97 3.96
C GLN A 101 13.19 4.34 4.12
N THR A 102 13.58 4.54 5.38
CA THR A 102 14.99 4.55 5.77
C THR A 102 15.49 3.12 5.84
N GLY A 103 16.51 2.81 5.12
CA GLY A 103 17.20 1.54 5.20
C GLY A 103 18.60 1.64 4.65
N ALA A 104 19.46 0.73 5.05
CA ALA A 104 20.84 0.62 4.63
C ALA A 104 21.03 0.30 3.13
N ASP A 105 19.96 0.34 2.35
CA ASP A 105 20.02 0.15 0.91
C ASP A 105 20.45 1.46 0.25
N ALA A 106 21.75 1.66 0.25
CA ALA A 106 22.42 2.73 -0.49
C ALA A 106 22.16 2.70 -2.03
N THR A 107 21.26 1.84 -2.48
CA THR A 107 20.92 1.61 -3.89
C THR A 107 19.49 1.99 -4.26
N GLY A 108 18.83 2.78 -3.42
CA GLY A 108 17.46 3.22 -3.67
C GLY A 108 16.42 2.50 -2.82
N ASP A 109 15.34 3.19 -2.52
CA ASP A 109 14.20 2.64 -1.80
C ASP A 109 13.46 1.64 -2.68
N THR A 110 13.42 0.37 -2.27
CA THR A 110 12.76 -0.71 -3.02
C THR A 110 11.30 -0.40 -3.32
N LYS A 111 10.59 0.22 -2.38
CA LYS A 111 9.20 0.62 -2.58
C LYS A 111 9.07 1.77 -3.58
N ALA A 112 9.90 2.81 -3.45
CA ALA A 112 9.89 3.95 -4.36
C ALA A 112 10.22 3.49 -5.78
N THR A 113 11.24 2.65 -5.93
CA THR A 113 11.62 2.05 -7.22
C THR A 113 10.47 1.24 -7.82
N ALA A 114 9.82 0.36 -7.05
CA ALA A 114 8.69 -0.43 -7.54
C ALA A 114 7.53 0.45 -8.02
N VAL A 115 7.21 1.52 -7.30
CA VAL A 115 6.15 2.46 -7.69
C VAL A 115 6.53 3.24 -8.97
N MET A 116 7.80 3.62 -9.12
CA MET A 116 8.31 4.26 -10.34
C MET A 116 8.29 3.31 -11.54
N ASP A 117 8.64 2.05 -11.35
CA ASP A 117 8.63 1.03 -12.40
C ASP A 117 7.22 0.79 -12.93
N ILE A 118 6.22 0.76 -12.04
CA ILE A 118 4.81 0.65 -12.43
C ILE A 118 4.39 1.84 -13.30
N ALA A 119 4.67 3.07 -12.87
CA ALA A 119 4.35 4.26 -13.65
C ALA A 119 5.07 4.28 -15.00
N THR A 120 6.33 3.86 -15.03
CA THR A 120 7.15 3.79 -16.26
C THR A 120 6.65 2.69 -17.22
N ALA A 121 6.18 1.57 -16.69
CA ALA A 121 5.63 0.49 -17.51
C ALA A 121 4.25 0.87 -18.07
N ARG A 122 3.38 1.45 -17.25
CA ARG A 122 2.02 1.85 -17.64
C ARG A 122 1.99 3.03 -18.59
N LYS A 123 2.75 4.08 -18.33
CA LYS A 123 2.80 5.35 -19.10
C LYS A 123 1.49 6.16 -19.14
N ASP A 124 0.49 5.77 -18.40
CA ASP A 124 -0.83 6.43 -18.26
C ASP A 124 -0.99 7.12 -16.90
N CYS A 125 0.00 7.02 -16.04
CA CYS A 125 -0.03 7.62 -14.70
C CYS A 125 1.32 8.25 -14.34
N VAL A 126 1.30 9.06 -13.27
CA VAL A 126 2.50 9.70 -12.70
C VAL A 126 2.67 9.26 -11.25
N ALA A 127 3.87 8.80 -10.91
CA ALA A 127 4.24 8.46 -9.55
C ALA A 127 4.71 9.68 -8.76
N PHE A 128 4.25 9.82 -7.52
CA PHE A 128 4.63 10.88 -6.59
C PHE A 128 5.37 10.27 -5.39
N ILE A 129 6.61 10.69 -5.21
CA ILE A 129 7.56 10.09 -4.27
C ILE A 129 8.10 11.14 -3.32
N SER A 130 8.06 10.85 -2.03
CA SER A 130 8.72 11.65 -0.99
C SER A 130 9.90 10.88 -0.42
N PRO A 131 10.99 11.56 -0.02
CA PRO A 131 12.12 10.92 0.64
C PRO A 131 11.70 10.27 1.96
N ALA A 132 12.60 9.51 2.55
CA ALA A 132 12.35 8.92 3.85
C ALA A 132 12.23 10.01 4.94
N ARG A 133 11.41 9.74 5.94
CA ARG A 133 11.16 10.71 7.02
C ARG A 133 12.45 11.11 7.74
N ALA A 134 13.36 10.16 7.97
CA ALA A 134 14.63 10.42 8.66
C ALA A 134 15.60 11.30 7.85
N ASP A 135 15.45 11.34 6.52
CA ASP A 135 16.32 12.17 5.67
C ASP A 135 16.01 13.66 5.82
N VAL A 136 14.78 13.99 6.20
CA VAL A 136 14.29 15.36 6.24
C VAL A 136 14.02 15.84 7.67
N ILE A 137 13.63 14.96 8.57
CA ILE A 137 13.23 15.33 9.93
C ILE A 137 14.32 14.95 10.92
N ASN A 138 14.79 15.93 11.68
CA ASN A 138 15.72 15.68 12.76
C ASN A 138 15.01 14.89 13.87
N THR A 139 15.36 13.62 14.00
CA THR A 139 15.09 12.83 15.20
C THR A 139 16.40 12.64 15.92
N SER A 140 16.41 12.85 17.23
CA SER A 140 17.59 12.97 18.10
C SER A 140 18.68 11.89 18.01
N SER A 141 18.56 10.92 17.13
CA SER A 141 19.55 9.85 16.94
C SER A 141 19.99 9.58 15.50
N ASN A 142 19.20 9.91 14.47
CA ASN A 142 19.53 9.56 13.08
C ASN A 142 18.94 10.52 12.03
N GLY A 143 18.48 11.68 12.39
CA GLY A 143 17.90 12.62 11.42
C GLY A 143 18.90 13.67 10.96
N ALA A 144 18.53 14.35 9.88
CA ALA A 144 19.30 15.46 9.35
C ALA A 144 19.47 16.58 10.39
N ALA A 145 20.68 16.82 10.83
CA ALA A 145 20.99 17.74 11.92
C ALA A 145 20.80 19.21 11.55
N ASN A 146 20.87 19.53 10.25
CA ASN A 146 20.75 20.90 9.72
C ASN A 146 20.30 20.89 8.25
N ALA A 147 20.01 22.07 7.71
CA ALA A 147 19.53 22.23 6.34
C ALA A 147 20.48 21.67 5.27
N VAL A 148 21.78 21.73 5.48
CA VAL A 148 22.78 21.20 4.55
C VAL A 148 22.67 19.66 4.50
N GLN A 149 22.59 19.03 5.65
CA GLN A 149 22.44 17.59 5.75
C GLN A 149 21.11 17.12 5.16
N GLN A 150 20.00 17.84 5.40
CA GLN A 150 18.70 17.57 4.78
C GLN A 150 18.78 17.60 3.27
N THR A 151 19.41 18.65 2.72
CA THR A 151 19.59 18.77 1.27
C THR A 151 20.42 17.62 0.71
N GLN A 152 21.55 17.29 1.36
CA GLN A 152 22.40 16.18 0.93
C GLN A 152 21.68 14.83 0.96
N ASN A 153 20.90 14.57 2.00
CA ASN A 153 20.12 13.34 2.13
C ASN A 153 19.07 13.22 1.01
N VAL A 154 18.34 14.30 0.74
CA VAL A 154 17.31 14.31 -0.34
C VAL A 154 17.97 14.12 -1.71
N VAL A 155 19.12 14.76 -1.96
CA VAL A 155 19.88 14.55 -3.20
C VAL A 155 20.35 13.11 -3.31
N SER A 156 20.95 12.55 -2.26
CA SER A 156 21.42 11.16 -2.25
C SER A 156 20.26 10.17 -2.46
N PHE A 157 19.10 10.44 -1.87
CA PHE A 157 17.90 9.65 -2.11
C PHE A 157 17.47 9.70 -3.59
N ALA A 158 17.41 10.90 -4.17
CA ALA A 158 17.03 11.08 -5.56
C ALA A 158 18.04 10.43 -6.53
N ASP A 159 19.33 10.54 -6.25
CA ASP A 159 20.42 9.94 -7.05
C ASP A 159 20.38 8.40 -6.99
N GLY A 160 19.83 7.83 -5.92
CA GLY A 160 19.65 6.39 -5.77
C GLY A 160 18.45 5.82 -6.54
N LEU A 161 17.58 6.66 -7.08
CA LEU A 161 16.39 6.22 -7.83
C LEU A 161 16.63 6.22 -9.34
N PRO A 162 15.94 5.33 -10.09
CA PRO A 162 16.03 5.32 -11.54
C PRO A 162 15.48 6.63 -12.13
N SER A 163 16.10 7.11 -13.20
CA SER A 163 15.58 8.28 -13.92
C SER A 163 14.32 7.92 -14.71
N SER A 164 13.24 8.64 -14.48
CA SER A 164 11.97 8.43 -15.17
C SER A 164 11.26 9.77 -15.40
N SER A 165 10.64 9.93 -16.58
CA SER A 165 9.74 11.05 -16.88
C SER A 165 8.33 10.84 -16.34
N TYR A 166 8.05 9.69 -15.76
CA TYR A 166 6.74 9.33 -15.17
C TYR A 166 6.75 9.40 -13.64
N ALA A 167 7.76 10.00 -13.04
CA ALA A 167 7.84 10.16 -11.60
C ALA A 167 8.23 11.59 -11.21
N VAL A 168 7.65 12.04 -10.10
CA VAL A 168 7.92 13.33 -9.45
C VAL A 168 8.43 13.05 -8.05
N ILE A 169 9.59 13.60 -7.72
CA ILE A 169 10.17 13.50 -6.38
C ILE A 169 10.01 14.86 -5.71
N ASP A 170 9.42 14.87 -4.52
CA ASP A 170 9.34 16.05 -3.68
C ASP A 170 10.48 16.10 -2.64
N SER A 171 10.65 17.25 -2.00
CA SER A 171 11.76 17.49 -1.07
C SER A 171 11.40 17.25 0.40
N GLY A 172 10.19 16.74 0.72
CA GLY A 172 9.98 16.56 2.14
C GLY A 172 8.61 16.41 2.72
N TYR A 173 8.44 17.04 3.87
CA TYR A 173 7.30 16.82 4.78
C TYR A 173 6.71 18.13 5.25
N LYS A 174 5.39 18.14 5.43
CA LYS A 174 4.68 19.20 6.17
C LYS A 174 4.39 18.75 7.60
N TYR A 175 4.40 19.71 8.51
CA TYR A 175 3.92 19.53 9.88
C TYR A 175 2.48 19.97 9.96
N MET A 176 1.59 19.09 10.33
CA MET A 176 0.16 19.34 10.39
C MET A 176 -0.47 18.74 11.62
N TYR A 177 -1.63 19.27 11.99
CA TYR A 177 -2.45 18.74 13.08
C TYR A 177 -3.34 17.59 12.59
N ASP A 178 -3.20 16.45 13.24
CA ASP A 178 -4.08 15.29 13.07
C ASP A 178 -5.24 15.39 14.07
N LYS A 179 -6.39 15.82 13.59
CA LYS A 179 -7.59 16.04 14.41
C LYS A 179 -8.21 14.76 14.99
N TYR A 180 -7.86 13.59 14.44
CA TYR A 180 -8.40 12.31 14.89
C TYR A 180 -7.62 11.73 16.06
N ALA A 181 -6.31 11.94 16.06
CA ALA A 181 -5.43 11.48 17.12
C ALA A 181 -5.04 12.60 18.11
N ASP A 182 -5.49 13.85 17.89
CA ASP A 182 -5.18 15.04 18.70
C ASP A 182 -3.66 15.27 18.85
N VAL A 183 -2.92 15.08 17.76
CA VAL A 183 -1.46 15.24 17.76
C VAL A 183 -0.98 15.94 16.48
N PHE A 184 0.15 16.60 16.59
CA PHE A 184 0.84 17.12 15.42
C PHE A 184 1.77 16.06 14.83
N ARG A 185 1.73 15.92 13.50
CA ARG A 185 2.54 14.93 12.76
C ARG A 185 3.24 15.55 11.57
N PHE A 186 4.37 14.96 11.21
CA PHE A 186 4.98 15.17 9.91
C PHE A 186 4.39 14.19 8.91
N VAL A 187 3.88 14.71 7.80
CA VAL A 187 3.24 13.95 6.72
C VAL A 187 4.00 14.24 5.42
N PRO A 188 4.29 13.23 4.59
CA PRO A 188 4.99 13.43 3.32
C PRO A 188 4.15 14.28 2.36
N LEU A 189 4.82 15.01 1.48
CA LEU A 189 4.19 15.97 0.57
C LEU A 189 3.64 15.34 -0.71
N ASN A 190 4.00 14.11 -1.03
CA ASN A 190 3.60 13.46 -2.29
C ASN A 190 2.08 13.45 -2.52
N GLY A 191 1.29 13.20 -1.49
CA GLY A 191 -0.16 13.27 -1.57
C GLY A 191 -0.68 14.69 -1.82
N ASP A 192 -0.06 15.71 -1.23
CA ASP A 192 -0.43 17.10 -1.46
C ASP A 192 -0.09 17.55 -2.88
N ILE A 193 1.09 17.17 -3.39
CA ILE A 193 1.53 17.52 -4.75
C ILE A 193 0.65 16.83 -5.78
N ALA A 194 0.33 15.55 -5.60
CA ALA A 194 -0.64 14.84 -6.43
C ALA A 194 -2.01 15.54 -6.41
N GLY A 195 -2.47 15.97 -5.23
CA GLY A 195 -3.70 16.73 -5.07
C GLY A 195 -3.68 18.11 -5.75
N LEU A 196 -2.52 18.78 -5.79
CA LEU A 196 -2.36 20.04 -6.53
C LEU A 196 -2.40 19.79 -8.04
N CYS A 197 -1.83 18.71 -8.55
CA CYS A 197 -1.95 18.31 -9.94
C CYS A 197 -3.41 18.05 -10.30
N ALA A 198 -4.09 17.19 -9.55
CA ALA A 198 -5.51 16.88 -9.78
C ALA A 198 -6.41 18.12 -9.74
N ARG A 199 -6.14 19.05 -8.80
CA ARG A 199 -6.86 20.31 -8.74
C ARG A 199 -6.59 21.19 -9.97
N THR A 200 -5.35 21.23 -10.43
CA THR A 200 -4.99 22.02 -11.60
C THR A 200 -5.66 21.48 -12.84
N ASP A 201 -5.68 20.16 -13.03
CA ASP A 201 -6.37 19.48 -14.14
C ASP A 201 -7.87 19.74 -14.14
N SER A 202 -8.47 19.96 -12.96
CA SER A 202 -9.91 20.27 -12.87
C SER A 202 -10.29 21.70 -13.24
N ILE A 203 -9.34 22.64 -13.25
CA ILE A 203 -9.58 24.08 -13.48
C ILE A 203 -8.84 24.64 -14.69
N ALA A 204 -7.88 23.90 -15.22
CA ALA A 204 -7.04 24.28 -16.36
C ALA A 204 -6.64 23.02 -17.14
N ASP A 205 -5.93 23.21 -18.24
CA ASP A 205 -5.43 22.08 -19.04
C ASP A 205 -4.27 21.36 -18.34
N PRO A 206 -4.05 20.04 -18.59
CA PRO A 206 -3.03 19.23 -17.92
C PRO A 206 -1.57 19.73 -18.05
N PHE A 207 -1.29 20.56 -19.03
CA PHE A 207 0.05 21.17 -19.20
C PHE A 207 0.30 22.39 -18.31
N PHE A 208 -0.72 22.87 -17.60
CA PHE A 208 -0.50 23.95 -16.63
C PHE A 208 0.25 23.45 -15.40
N SER A 209 1.25 24.23 -15.00
CA SER A 209 1.99 23.93 -13.76
C SER A 209 1.07 24.03 -12.53
N PRO A 210 1.07 23.04 -11.63
CA PRO A 210 0.37 23.13 -10.35
C PRO A 210 1.05 24.14 -9.41
N ALA A 211 2.29 24.54 -9.68
CA ALA A 211 3.01 25.54 -8.91
C ALA A 211 2.46 26.96 -9.15
N GLY A 212 2.73 27.85 -8.23
CA GLY A 212 2.37 29.26 -8.31
C GLY A 212 1.70 29.78 -7.06
N PHE A 213 1.75 31.09 -6.86
CA PHE A 213 1.32 31.76 -5.64
C PHE A 213 -0.14 31.47 -5.26
N ASN A 214 -1.03 31.37 -6.24
CA ASN A 214 -2.45 31.14 -6.01
C ASN A 214 -2.85 29.64 -6.13
N ARG A 215 -2.04 28.82 -6.78
CA ARG A 215 -2.36 27.41 -7.08
C ARG A 215 -1.59 26.42 -6.24
N GLY A 216 -0.30 26.69 -6.00
CA GLY A 216 0.64 25.78 -5.35
C GLY A 216 0.62 25.79 -3.82
N GLN A 217 -0.43 26.31 -3.19
CA GLN A 217 -0.50 26.35 -1.74
C GLN A 217 -0.88 24.98 -1.16
N ILE A 218 0.01 24.46 -0.31
CA ILE A 218 -0.22 23.24 0.46
C ILE A 218 -1.13 23.56 1.64
N ARG A 219 -2.28 22.92 1.69
CA ARG A 219 -3.28 23.16 2.73
C ARG A 219 -2.96 22.41 4.02
N GLY A 220 -3.36 23.02 5.15
CA GLY A 220 -3.24 22.40 6.47
C GLY A 220 -1.80 22.30 7.00
N ALA A 221 -0.82 22.88 6.32
CA ALA A 221 0.54 22.91 6.81
C ALA A 221 0.71 24.03 7.83
N VAL A 222 1.20 23.70 9.01
CA VAL A 222 1.66 24.66 10.03
C VAL A 222 3.06 25.17 9.67
N LYS A 223 3.91 24.26 9.21
CA LYS A 223 5.27 24.53 8.69
C LYS A 223 5.72 23.39 7.78
N LEU A 224 6.70 23.64 6.97
CA LEU A 224 7.46 22.61 6.26
C LEU A 224 8.58 22.08 7.17
N ALA A 225 8.96 20.82 6.98
CA ALA A 225 10.09 20.22 7.68
C ALA A 225 11.41 20.87 7.26
N PHE A 226 11.50 21.25 5.99
CA PHE A 226 12.60 21.99 5.41
C PHE A 226 12.05 23.20 4.66
N ASN A 227 12.61 24.37 4.91
CA ASN A 227 12.27 25.59 4.21
C ASN A 227 13.51 26.01 3.38
N PRO A 228 13.49 25.77 2.04
CA PRO A 228 14.62 26.12 1.21
C PRO A 228 14.84 27.64 1.22
N ASN A 229 16.07 28.04 1.40
CA ASN A 229 16.46 29.43 1.21
C ASN A 229 16.51 29.76 -0.29
N GLN A 230 16.25 31.01 -0.60
CA GLN A 230 16.47 31.56 -1.94
C GLN A 230 17.96 31.52 -2.30
#